data_58e2a54ff1f354414c8f5d2937acf528
#
_entry.id   58e2a54ff1f354414c8f5d2937acf528
#
_cell.length_a   1.000
_cell.length_b   1.000
_cell.length_c   1.000
_cell.angle_alpha   90.00
_cell.angle_beta   90.00
_cell.angle_gamma   90.00
#
_symmetry.space_group_name_H-M   'P 1'
#
loop_
_entity.id
_entity.type
_entity.pdbx_description
1 polymer ?
#
loop_
_entity_poly.entity_id
_entity_poly.type
_entity_poly.pdbx_seq_one_letter_code
_entity_poly.pdbx_strand_id
1 'polypeptide(L)'
;YDILAQPEEAKKCVGYLPELPPLYTDMTVREYLEFVAELKKIEKGLRKQCITEAMETTKIQSVENRLIRNLSKGYRQRVGFAQAILGYPEIIILDEPTVGLDPKQIIEIRELIRELGKKHTVILSSHILTEISAVCDHIFILSKGKLVASDTTENLMRQMSGAQEIDLIVKGEKEQILAALEEIPQVEQCSVEEGAVDENSAEDPVTEDEYHAEDHITDEMHVMLLAQKGADIREEVFHTCVEHGFVILQMNPVTKSLEDVFLRLTEQKTEEKSC
;
A
#
# COMPACT_ATOMS: atom_id res chain seq x y z
N TYR A 1 12.30 28.62 5.77
CA TYR A 1 12.93 28.79 7.10
C TYR A 1 13.85 27.62 7.36
N ASP A 2 15.02 27.88 7.88
CA ASP A 2 15.95 26.84 8.36
C ASP A 2 15.48 26.37 9.75
N ILE A 3 15.23 25.07 9.90
CA ILE A 3 14.66 24.51 11.13
C ILE A 3 15.60 24.63 12.34
N LEU A 4 16.91 24.71 12.12
CA LEU A 4 17.90 24.88 13.17
C LEU A 4 18.12 26.35 13.51
N ALA A 5 18.11 27.23 12.52
CA ALA A 5 18.34 28.66 12.69
C ALA A 5 17.07 29.42 13.07
N GLN A 6 15.90 28.99 12.59
CA GLN A 6 14.61 29.67 12.74
C GLN A 6 13.49 28.68 13.15
N PRO A 7 13.66 27.96 14.28
CA PRO A 7 12.76 26.86 14.65
C PRO A 7 11.31 27.29 14.89
N GLU A 8 11.10 28.49 15.44
CA GLU A 8 9.74 28.99 15.72
C GLU A 8 8.99 29.31 14.43
N GLU A 9 9.65 29.91 13.44
CA GLU A 9 9.02 30.22 12.15
C GLU A 9 8.80 28.95 11.32
N ALA A 10 9.78 28.04 11.32
CA ALA A 10 9.65 26.73 10.64
C ALA A 10 8.48 25.91 11.20
N LYS A 11 8.30 25.86 12.53
CA LYS A 11 7.18 25.15 13.18
C LYS A 11 5.80 25.73 12.81
N LYS A 12 5.69 27.03 12.54
CA LYS A 12 4.42 27.61 12.10
C LYS A 12 3.98 27.11 10.72
N CYS A 13 4.94 26.74 9.86
CA CYS A 13 4.67 26.23 8.53
C CYS A 13 4.33 24.72 8.54
N VAL A 14 4.47 24.03 9.68
CA VAL A 14 4.33 22.56 9.76
C VAL A 14 3.13 22.18 10.63
N GLY A 15 2.26 21.35 10.09
CA GLY A 15 1.28 20.58 10.84
C GLY A 15 1.82 19.16 11.08
N TYR A 16 1.66 18.63 12.27
CA TYR A 16 2.15 17.29 12.59
C TYR A 16 1.07 16.44 13.25
N LEU A 17 0.91 15.23 12.75
CA LEU A 17 0.06 14.20 13.31
C LEU A 17 0.96 12.99 13.64
N PRO A 18 1.29 12.75 14.91
CA PRO A 18 1.99 11.53 15.32
C PRO A 18 1.06 10.31 15.25
N GLU A 19 1.63 9.11 15.23
CA GLU A 19 0.90 7.83 15.25
C GLU A 19 -0.17 7.79 16.37
N LEU A 20 0.20 8.26 17.56
CA LEU A 20 -0.70 8.40 18.70
C LEU A 20 -0.92 9.89 18.99
N PRO A 21 -2.02 10.50 18.49
CA PRO A 21 -2.29 11.92 18.73
C PRO A 21 -2.40 12.24 20.22
N PRO A 22 -1.65 13.24 20.74
CA PRO A 22 -1.64 13.61 22.14
C PRO A 22 -2.88 14.46 22.49
N LEU A 23 -4.06 13.83 22.47
CA LEU A 23 -5.34 14.49 22.69
C LEU A 23 -5.66 14.65 24.19
N TYR A 24 -6.17 15.79 24.59
CA TYR A 24 -6.71 16.00 25.93
C TYR A 24 -8.10 15.38 26.05
N THR A 25 -8.17 14.17 26.60
CA THR A 25 -9.35 13.31 26.57
C THR A 25 -10.53 13.83 27.42
N ASP A 26 -10.28 14.73 28.37
CA ASP A 26 -11.29 15.37 29.23
C ASP A 26 -11.90 16.64 28.63
N MET A 27 -11.40 17.06 27.46
CA MET A 27 -11.97 18.16 26.68
C MET A 27 -12.97 17.62 25.65
N THR A 28 -13.94 18.45 25.26
CA THR A 28 -14.71 18.26 24.03
C THR A 28 -13.83 18.51 22.81
N VAL A 29 -14.26 18.05 21.65
CA VAL A 29 -13.53 18.30 20.39
C VAL A 29 -13.36 19.79 20.14
N ARG A 30 -14.42 20.59 20.36
CA ARG A 30 -14.38 22.06 20.17
C ARG A 30 -13.41 22.71 21.14
N GLU A 31 -13.52 22.44 22.44
CA GLU A 31 -12.61 22.98 23.45
C GLU A 31 -11.14 22.66 23.14
N TYR A 32 -10.88 21.44 22.72
CA TYR A 32 -9.54 21.03 22.34
C TYR A 32 -9.00 21.80 21.13
N LEU A 33 -9.79 21.96 20.07
CA LEU A 33 -9.37 22.71 18.90
C LEU A 33 -9.22 24.23 19.19
N GLU A 34 -10.04 24.79 20.09
CA GLU A 34 -9.87 26.17 20.58
C GLU A 34 -8.55 26.32 21.34
N PHE A 35 -8.23 25.38 22.21
CA PHE A 35 -6.96 25.34 22.93
C PHE A 35 -5.77 25.25 21.96
N VAL A 36 -5.83 24.35 20.98
CA VAL A 36 -4.78 24.23 19.95
C VAL A 36 -4.64 25.50 19.12
N ALA A 37 -5.75 26.14 18.74
CA ALA A 37 -5.72 27.41 18.01
C ALA A 37 -5.03 28.52 18.81
N GLU A 38 -5.20 28.51 20.13
CA GLU A 38 -4.51 29.44 21.03
C GLU A 38 -3.02 29.14 21.13
N LEU A 39 -2.62 27.90 21.29
CA LEU A 39 -1.21 27.46 21.30
C LEU A 39 -0.49 27.83 19.99
N LYS A 40 -1.15 27.62 18.84
CA LYS A 40 -0.63 28.01 17.53
C LYS A 40 -0.65 29.53 17.29
N LYS A 41 -1.10 30.31 18.27
CA LYS A 41 -1.18 31.79 18.21
C LYS A 41 -2.03 32.31 17.03
N ILE A 42 -3.05 31.55 16.62
CA ILE A 42 -4.01 32.01 15.59
C ILE A 42 -4.75 33.22 16.10
N GLU A 43 -4.88 34.25 15.27
CA GLU A 43 -5.58 35.50 15.60
C GLU A 43 -7.01 35.21 16.05
N LYS A 44 -7.44 35.85 17.15
CA LYS A 44 -8.78 35.62 17.77
C LYS A 44 -9.93 35.74 16.77
N GLY A 45 -9.87 36.70 15.85
CA GLY A 45 -10.90 36.89 14.83
C GLY A 45 -11.03 35.73 13.84
N LEU A 46 -9.94 35.01 13.57
CA LEU A 46 -9.89 33.92 12.62
C LEU A 46 -10.10 32.55 13.26
N ARG A 47 -9.93 32.38 14.58
CA ARG A 47 -9.97 31.08 15.27
C ARG A 47 -11.26 30.33 14.96
N LYS A 48 -12.42 30.96 15.09
CA LYS A 48 -13.71 30.30 14.87
C LYS A 48 -13.84 29.77 13.45
N GLN A 49 -13.42 30.55 12.47
CA GLN A 49 -13.44 30.13 11.07
C GLN A 49 -12.49 28.95 10.84
N CYS A 50 -11.21 29.06 11.24
CA CYS A 50 -10.22 27.98 11.10
C CYS A 50 -10.67 26.66 11.75
N ILE A 51 -11.27 26.73 12.96
CA ILE A 51 -11.78 25.54 13.66
C ILE A 51 -12.95 24.93 12.90
N THR A 52 -13.89 25.74 12.41
CA THR A 52 -15.04 25.23 11.65
C THR A 52 -14.57 24.54 10.37
N GLU A 53 -13.69 25.17 9.60
CA GLU A 53 -13.15 24.58 8.36
C GLU A 53 -12.32 23.32 8.62
N ALA A 54 -11.52 23.29 9.70
CA ALA A 54 -10.79 22.07 10.08
C ALA A 54 -11.74 20.93 10.44
N MET A 55 -12.82 21.20 11.19
CA MET A 55 -13.84 20.20 11.52
C MET A 55 -14.60 19.71 10.28
N GLU A 56 -14.89 20.59 9.33
CA GLU A 56 -15.54 20.26 8.06
C GLU A 56 -14.65 19.33 7.21
N THR A 57 -13.41 19.75 7.00
CA THR A 57 -12.43 18.96 6.23
C THR A 57 -12.25 17.56 6.81
N THR A 58 -12.20 17.43 8.13
CA THR A 58 -11.99 16.14 8.80
C THR A 58 -13.29 15.39 9.13
N LYS A 59 -14.47 15.97 8.80
CA LYS A 59 -15.80 15.37 9.00
C LYS A 59 -16.10 15.02 10.47
N ILE A 60 -15.81 15.95 11.40
CA ILE A 60 -16.01 15.75 12.85
C ILE A 60 -17.03 16.71 13.48
N GLN A 61 -17.76 17.50 12.69
CA GLN A 61 -18.76 18.46 13.21
C GLN A 61 -19.82 17.78 14.08
N SER A 62 -20.26 16.57 13.69
CA SER A 62 -21.30 15.83 14.43
C SER A 62 -20.91 15.43 15.85
N VAL A 63 -19.61 15.50 16.17
CA VAL A 63 -19.06 15.12 17.48
C VAL A 63 -18.41 16.29 18.22
N GLU A 64 -18.55 17.54 17.74
CA GLU A 64 -17.85 18.71 18.26
C GLU A 64 -18.03 18.94 19.77
N ASN A 65 -19.20 18.61 20.30
CA ASN A 65 -19.53 18.77 21.72
C ASN A 65 -19.33 17.48 22.54
N ARG A 66 -18.79 16.40 21.94
CA ARG A 66 -18.48 15.16 22.65
C ARG A 66 -17.11 15.24 23.29
N LEU A 67 -16.99 14.65 24.48
CA LEU A 67 -15.68 14.44 25.12
C LEU A 67 -14.84 13.50 24.25
N ILE A 68 -13.57 13.83 24.05
CA ILE A 68 -12.62 13.07 23.22
C ILE A 68 -12.46 11.64 23.71
N ARG A 69 -12.50 11.39 25.04
CA ARG A 69 -12.46 10.03 25.61
C ARG A 69 -13.59 9.13 25.12
N ASN A 70 -14.74 9.70 24.76
CA ASN A 70 -15.93 8.96 24.32
C ASN A 70 -15.98 8.73 22.81
N LEU A 71 -14.92 9.10 22.08
CA LEU A 71 -14.80 8.91 20.64
C LEU A 71 -14.17 7.56 20.31
N SER A 72 -14.57 6.98 19.18
CA SER A 72 -13.87 5.83 18.58
C SER A 72 -12.44 6.22 18.17
N LYS A 73 -11.58 5.22 17.92
CA LYS A 73 -10.20 5.44 17.45
C LYS A 73 -10.19 6.30 16.17
N GLY A 74 -11.05 5.99 15.19
CA GLY A 74 -11.13 6.75 13.94
C GLY A 74 -11.55 8.20 14.14
N TYR A 75 -12.50 8.48 15.03
CA TYR A 75 -12.84 9.87 15.36
C TYR A 75 -11.70 10.59 16.07
N ARG A 76 -11.00 9.95 16.99
CA ARG A 76 -9.80 10.54 17.63
C ARG A 76 -8.71 10.84 16.61
N GLN A 77 -8.49 9.95 15.65
CA GLN A 77 -7.56 10.17 14.55
C GLN A 77 -7.95 11.41 13.74
N ARG A 78 -9.24 11.56 13.39
CA ARG A 78 -9.76 12.75 12.68
C ARG A 78 -9.61 14.06 13.48
N VAL A 79 -9.75 14.01 14.81
CA VAL A 79 -9.44 15.15 15.69
C VAL A 79 -7.95 15.50 15.61
N GLY A 80 -7.07 14.50 15.57
CA GLY A 80 -5.63 14.69 15.34
C GLY A 80 -5.33 15.32 13.98
N PHE A 81 -6.02 14.89 12.90
CA PHE A 81 -5.94 15.57 11.59
C PHE A 81 -6.39 17.04 11.67
N ALA A 82 -7.52 17.31 12.33
CA ALA A 82 -8.02 18.68 12.51
C ALA A 82 -6.99 19.55 13.24
N GLN A 83 -6.35 19.03 14.28
CA GLN A 83 -5.24 19.70 14.97
C GLN A 83 -4.06 19.98 14.03
N ALA A 84 -3.67 19.02 13.18
CA ALA A 84 -2.53 19.17 12.28
C ALA A 84 -2.77 20.27 11.26
N ILE A 85 -3.97 20.31 10.62
CA ILE A 85 -4.31 21.28 9.57
C ILE A 85 -4.71 22.65 10.08
N LEU A 86 -4.96 22.79 11.39
CA LEU A 86 -5.41 24.06 11.99
C LEU A 86 -4.35 25.15 11.80
N GLY A 87 -4.77 26.27 11.21
CA GLY A 87 -3.89 27.39 10.87
C GLY A 87 -3.27 27.31 9.48
N TYR A 88 -3.72 26.37 8.64
CA TYR A 88 -3.31 26.21 7.23
C TYR A 88 -1.80 26.09 7.02
N PRO A 89 -1.12 25.13 7.64
CA PRO A 89 0.31 24.95 7.46
C PRO A 89 0.62 24.60 6.01
N GLU A 90 1.77 25.05 5.50
CA GLU A 90 2.21 24.74 4.14
C GLU A 90 2.59 23.24 4.00
N ILE A 91 3.10 22.64 5.08
CA ILE A 91 3.55 21.25 5.14
C ILE A 91 2.76 20.52 6.21
N ILE A 92 2.28 19.32 5.89
CA ILE A 92 1.62 18.42 6.85
C ILE A 92 2.43 17.13 6.92
N ILE A 93 2.87 16.77 8.11
CA ILE A 93 3.57 15.51 8.37
C ILE A 93 2.61 14.57 9.09
N LEU A 94 2.40 13.39 8.52
CA LEU A 94 1.50 12.36 9.01
C LEU A 94 2.33 11.10 9.32
N ASP A 95 2.36 10.71 10.57
CA ASP A 95 3.10 9.54 11.02
C ASP A 95 2.13 8.39 11.27
N GLU A 96 2.22 7.33 10.45
CA GLU A 96 1.37 6.14 10.48
C GLU A 96 -0.14 6.45 10.65
N PRO A 97 -0.75 7.30 9.81
CA PRO A 97 -2.08 7.87 10.07
C PRO A 97 -3.23 6.87 10.00
N THR A 98 -3.01 5.66 9.51
CA THR A 98 -4.02 4.62 9.28
C THR A 98 -3.92 3.44 10.25
N VAL A 99 -2.87 3.40 11.07
CA VAL A 99 -2.61 2.28 11.99
C VAL A 99 -3.79 2.00 12.93
N GLY A 100 -4.28 0.75 12.86
CA GLY A 100 -5.34 0.23 13.73
C GLY A 100 -6.73 0.83 13.46
N LEU A 101 -6.95 1.36 12.26
CA LEU A 101 -8.27 1.70 11.74
C LEU A 101 -8.87 0.50 11.01
N ASP A 102 -10.19 0.46 10.92
CA ASP A 102 -10.88 -0.53 10.08
C ASP A 102 -10.77 -0.18 8.58
N PRO A 103 -11.01 -1.15 7.66
CA PRO A 103 -10.84 -0.92 6.22
C PRO A 103 -11.66 0.26 5.67
N LYS A 104 -12.86 0.50 6.18
CA LYS A 104 -13.70 1.61 5.75
C LYS A 104 -13.08 2.95 6.18
N GLN A 105 -12.60 3.04 7.41
CA GLN A 105 -11.93 4.23 7.92
C GLN A 105 -10.62 4.51 7.17
N ILE A 106 -9.86 3.47 6.79
CA ILE A 106 -8.64 3.62 5.98
C ILE A 106 -8.97 4.29 4.65
N ILE A 107 -10.02 3.84 3.94
CA ILE A 107 -10.46 4.45 2.67
C ILE A 107 -10.78 5.94 2.89
N GLU A 108 -11.54 6.28 3.93
CA GLU A 108 -11.93 7.65 4.22
C GLU A 108 -10.74 8.55 4.60
N ILE A 109 -9.73 8.01 5.30
CA ILE A 109 -8.49 8.74 5.62
C ILE A 109 -7.62 8.94 4.37
N ARG A 110 -7.53 7.95 3.47
CA ARG A 110 -6.84 8.11 2.18
C ARG A 110 -7.45 9.24 1.34
N GLU A 111 -8.78 9.30 1.29
CA GLU A 111 -9.48 10.41 0.61
C GLU A 111 -9.15 11.75 1.25
N LEU A 112 -9.15 11.83 2.59
CA LEU A 112 -8.78 13.03 3.31
C LEU A 112 -7.34 13.47 2.99
N ILE A 113 -6.38 12.53 2.98
CA ILE A 113 -4.98 12.83 2.65
C ILE A 113 -4.86 13.37 1.21
N ARG A 114 -5.55 12.76 0.24
CA ARG A 114 -5.57 13.26 -1.15
C ARG A 114 -6.15 14.68 -1.25
N GLU A 115 -7.23 14.97 -0.53
CA GLU A 115 -7.81 16.31 -0.49
C GLU A 115 -6.86 17.34 0.13
N LEU A 116 -6.16 16.96 1.19
CA LEU A 116 -5.13 17.82 1.80
C LEU A 116 -3.95 18.05 0.84
N GLY A 117 -3.52 17.03 0.10
CA GLY A 117 -2.44 17.12 -0.89
C GLY A 117 -2.69 18.12 -2.03
N LYS A 118 -3.97 18.49 -2.29
CA LYS A 118 -4.30 19.52 -3.28
C LYS A 118 -3.91 20.94 -2.85
N LYS A 119 -3.76 21.18 -1.54
CA LYS A 119 -3.53 22.51 -0.95
C LYS A 119 -2.26 22.59 -0.12
N HIS A 120 -1.72 21.46 0.29
CA HIS A 120 -0.59 21.35 1.20
C HIS A 120 0.45 20.37 0.63
N THR A 121 1.70 20.54 1.00
CA THR A 121 2.69 19.46 0.83
C THR A 121 2.49 18.46 1.96
N VAL A 122 2.11 17.22 1.63
CA VAL A 122 1.90 16.17 2.62
C VAL A 122 3.07 15.19 2.61
N ILE A 123 3.67 14.99 3.77
CA ILE A 123 4.70 13.97 4.01
C ILE A 123 4.06 12.88 4.86
N LEU A 124 4.04 11.65 4.34
CA LEU A 124 3.40 10.50 4.97
C LEU A 124 4.47 9.45 5.29
N SER A 125 4.54 8.98 6.53
CA SER A 125 5.24 7.75 6.87
C SER A 125 4.24 6.60 6.99
N SER A 126 4.58 5.44 6.45
CA SER A 126 3.85 4.19 6.66
C SER A 126 4.76 2.98 6.39
N HIS A 127 4.47 1.88 7.08
CA HIS A 127 5.08 0.57 6.80
C HIS A 127 4.18 -0.28 5.86
N ILE A 128 2.99 0.20 5.50
CA ILE A 128 2.05 -0.48 4.61
C ILE A 128 2.21 0.10 3.20
N LEU A 129 2.94 -0.61 2.35
CA LEU A 129 3.34 -0.11 1.03
C LEU A 129 2.15 0.07 0.08
N THR A 130 1.11 -0.75 0.19
CA THR A 130 -0.15 -0.60 -0.56
C THR A 130 -0.90 0.68 -0.21
N GLU A 131 -0.73 1.21 1.00
CA GLU A 131 -1.30 2.51 1.37
C GLU A 131 -0.53 3.66 0.77
N ILE A 132 0.81 3.56 0.79
CA ILE A 132 1.70 4.57 0.19
C ILE A 132 1.44 4.69 -1.32
N SER A 133 1.43 3.55 -2.04
CA SER A 133 1.18 3.53 -3.49
C SER A 133 -0.18 4.10 -3.89
N ALA A 134 -1.16 4.03 -2.98
CA ALA A 134 -2.50 4.54 -3.23
C ALA A 134 -2.64 6.06 -3.10
N VAL A 135 -1.75 6.76 -2.37
CA VAL A 135 -1.91 8.19 -2.04
C VAL A 135 -0.71 9.07 -2.34
N CYS A 136 0.49 8.50 -2.50
CA CYS A 136 1.73 9.25 -2.69
C CYS A 136 2.13 9.35 -4.16
N ASP A 137 2.52 10.54 -4.60
CA ASP A 137 3.06 10.78 -5.95
C ASP A 137 4.55 10.44 -6.02
N HIS A 138 5.27 10.59 -4.90
CA HIS A 138 6.71 10.37 -4.78
C HIS A 138 7.03 9.60 -3.51
N ILE A 139 7.95 8.64 -3.61
CA ILE A 139 8.30 7.72 -2.52
C ILE A 139 9.78 7.81 -2.19
N PHE A 140 10.09 7.88 -0.90
CA PHE A 140 11.44 7.75 -0.36
C PHE A 140 11.53 6.43 0.41
N ILE A 141 12.42 5.55 0.00
CA ILE A 141 12.69 4.29 0.72
C ILE A 141 13.92 4.47 1.60
N LEU A 142 13.72 4.28 2.90
CA LEU A 142 14.77 4.38 3.91
C LEU A 142 15.11 2.98 4.44
N SER A 143 16.39 2.64 4.47
CA SER A 143 16.89 1.41 5.10
C SER A 143 18.14 1.67 5.90
N LYS A 144 18.19 1.18 7.14
CA LYS A 144 19.33 1.34 8.07
C LYS A 144 19.85 2.79 8.18
N GLY A 145 18.89 3.75 8.21
CA GLY A 145 19.19 5.19 8.31
C GLY A 145 19.72 5.84 7.03
N LYS A 146 19.63 5.18 5.89
CA LYS A 146 20.06 5.70 4.59
C LYS A 146 18.90 5.74 3.60
N LEU A 147 18.87 6.75 2.76
CA LEU A 147 17.98 6.82 1.61
C LEU A 147 18.48 5.82 0.55
N VAL A 148 17.67 4.79 0.25
CA VAL A 148 18.01 3.75 -0.71
C VAL A 148 17.36 3.96 -2.07
N ALA A 149 16.18 4.58 -2.10
CA ALA A 149 15.51 4.99 -3.34
C ALA A 149 14.68 6.25 -3.14
N SER A 150 14.51 7.02 -4.23
CA SER A 150 13.70 8.24 -4.29
C SER A 150 13.19 8.41 -5.70
N ASP A 151 11.91 8.08 -5.94
CA ASP A 151 11.28 8.19 -7.26
C ASP A 151 9.75 8.13 -7.14
N THR A 152 9.06 8.29 -8.25
CA THR A 152 7.61 8.03 -8.35
C THR A 152 7.32 6.54 -8.21
N THR A 153 6.09 6.20 -7.76
CA THR A 153 5.64 4.80 -7.67
C THR A 153 5.81 4.06 -8.99
N GLU A 154 5.42 4.70 -10.11
CA GLU A 154 5.52 4.11 -11.45
C GLU A 154 6.97 3.82 -11.85
N ASN A 155 7.89 4.76 -11.58
CA ASN A 155 9.29 4.58 -11.92
C ASN A 155 9.96 3.50 -11.07
N LEU A 156 9.64 3.45 -9.77
CA LEU A 156 10.14 2.40 -8.89
C LEU A 156 9.68 1.02 -9.37
N MET A 157 8.41 0.87 -9.72
CA MET A 157 7.88 -0.38 -10.28
C MET A 157 8.54 -0.70 -11.63
N ARG A 158 8.70 0.30 -12.52
CA ARG A 158 9.32 0.11 -13.84
C ARG A 158 10.80 -0.27 -13.76
N GLN A 159 11.57 0.31 -12.83
CA GLN A 159 12.98 -0.07 -12.62
C GLN A 159 13.13 -1.52 -12.18
N MET A 160 12.11 -2.07 -11.53
CA MET A 160 12.06 -3.45 -11.08
C MET A 160 11.38 -4.40 -12.08
N SER A 161 10.64 -3.84 -13.05
CA SER A 161 10.11 -4.59 -14.19
C SER A 161 11.28 -4.93 -15.12
N GLY A 162 12.08 -5.91 -14.72
CA GLY A 162 13.08 -6.54 -15.58
C GLY A 162 12.40 -7.26 -16.74
N ALA A 163 12.46 -8.57 -16.74
CA ALA A 163 11.71 -9.45 -17.59
C ALA A 163 10.23 -9.49 -17.16
N GLN A 164 9.30 -9.57 -18.09
CA GLN A 164 7.89 -9.80 -17.79
C GLN A 164 7.72 -11.23 -17.28
N GLU A 165 7.14 -11.37 -16.09
CA GLU A 165 6.78 -12.68 -15.54
C GLU A 165 5.30 -12.95 -15.86
N ILE A 166 4.98 -14.18 -16.29
CA ILE A 166 3.60 -14.63 -16.57
C ILE A 166 3.32 -15.84 -15.70
N ASP A 167 2.26 -15.78 -14.92
CA ASP A 167 1.66 -16.90 -14.22
C ASP A 167 0.63 -17.55 -15.16
N LEU A 168 0.91 -18.79 -15.56
CA LEU A 168 0.12 -19.58 -16.50
C LEU A 168 -0.41 -20.83 -15.79
N ILE A 169 -1.75 -20.99 -15.77
CA ILE A 169 -2.37 -22.25 -15.38
C ILE A 169 -2.85 -22.93 -16.66
N VAL A 170 -2.34 -24.13 -16.92
CA VAL A 170 -2.58 -24.84 -18.16
C VAL A 170 -2.81 -26.33 -17.90
N LYS A 171 -3.71 -26.95 -18.68
CA LYS A 171 -3.92 -28.42 -18.66
C LYS A 171 -3.15 -29.08 -19.76
N GLY A 172 -2.45 -30.16 -19.40
CA GLY A 172 -1.72 -31.04 -20.32
C GLY A 172 -0.58 -31.75 -19.63
N GLU A 173 0.17 -32.52 -20.40
CA GLU A 173 1.29 -33.29 -19.89
C GLU A 173 2.50 -32.40 -19.61
N LYS A 174 3.07 -32.48 -18.40
CA LYS A 174 4.13 -31.61 -17.88
C LYS A 174 5.31 -31.43 -18.82
N GLU A 175 5.82 -32.55 -19.32
CA GLU A 175 7.01 -32.56 -20.17
C GLU A 175 6.76 -31.88 -21.51
N GLN A 176 5.56 -32.09 -22.09
CA GLN A 176 5.19 -31.49 -23.37
C GLN A 176 4.94 -29.98 -23.23
N ILE A 177 4.30 -29.53 -22.15
CA ILE A 177 4.07 -28.10 -21.88
C ILE A 177 5.40 -27.38 -21.72
N LEU A 178 6.31 -27.89 -20.88
CA LEU A 178 7.60 -27.27 -20.66
C LEU A 178 8.41 -27.17 -21.94
N ALA A 179 8.50 -28.30 -22.71
CA ALA A 179 9.22 -28.30 -23.97
C ALA A 179 8.68 -27.29 -24.98
N ALA A 180 7.35 -27.19 -25.12
CA ALA A 180 6.72 -26.26 -26.06
C ALA A 180 6.91 -24.78 -25.63
N LEU A 181 6.84 -24.47 -24.33
CA LEU A 181 6.99 -23.12 -23.83
C LEU A 181 8.46 -22.64 -23.83
N GLU A 182 9.43 -23.57 -23.64
CA GLU A 182 10.86 -23.28 -23.75
C GLU A 182 11.32 -23.03 -25.19
N GLU A 183 10.57 -23.49 -26.21
CA GLU A 183 10.86 -23.23 -27.62
C GLU A 183 10.51 -21.79 -28.05
N ILE A 184 9.75 -21.03 -27.24
CA ILE A 184 9.42 -19.64 -27.53
C ILE A 184 10.68 -18.77 -27.40
N PRO A 185 11.16 -18.11 -28.48
CA PRO A 185 12.48 -17.45 -28.49
C PRO A 185 12.64 -16.31 -27.46
N GLN A 186 11.54 -15.76 -26.97
CA GLN A 186 11.53 -14.64 -26.03
C GLN A 186 11.32 -15.09 -24.58
N VAL A 187 11.17 -16.38 -24.31
CA VAL A 187 11.16 -16.95 -22.98
C VAL A 187 12.60 -17.14 -22.51
N GLU A 188 12.96 -16.55 -21.39
CA GLU A 188 14.29 -16.66 -20.77
C GLU A 188 14.34 -17.83 -19.79
N GLN A 189 13.23 -18.05 -19.08
CA GLN A 189 13.11 -19.15 -18.11
C GLN A 189 11.67 -19.64 -18.02
N CYS A 190 11.49 -20.94 -17.89
CA CYS A 190 10.24 -21.63 -17.62
C CYS A 190 10.40 -22.47 -16.36
N SER A 191 9.52 -22.35 -15.38
CA SER A 191 9.53 -23.13 -14.14
C SER A 191 8.12 -23.56 -13.76
N VAL A 192 8.00 -24.74 -13.19
CA VAL A 192 6.73 -25.25 -12.65
C VAL A 192 6.72 -24.99 -11.15
N GLU A 193 5.69 -24.31 -10.66
CA GLU A 193 5.39 -24.28 -9.24
C GLU A 193 4.60 -25.57 -8.90
N GLU A 194 5.17 -26.43 -8.05
CA GLU A 194 4.41 -27.52 -7.47
C GLU A 194 3.34 -26.90 -6.57
N GLY A 195 2.07 -27.02 -7.00
CA GLY A 195 0.94 -26.42 -6.32
C GLY A 195 0.94 -26.78 -4.84
N ALA A 196 0.92 -25.79 -3.96
CA ALA A 196 0.52 -25.97 -2.58
C ALA A 196 -0.93 -26.48 -2.60
N VAL A 197 -1.11 -27.74 -2.29
CA VAL A 197 -2.43 -28.30 -1.99
C VAL A 197 -2.94 -27.51 -0.80
N ASP A 198 -4.03 -26.75 -0.98
CA ASP A 198 -4.71 -26.07 0.12
C ASP A 198 -5.17 -27.11 1.16
N GLU A 199 -4.38 -27.29 2.21
CA GLU A 199 -4.72 -28.16 3.37
C GLU A 199 -5.86 -27.61 4.24
N ASN A 200 -6.63 -26.63 3.77
CA ASN A 200 -7.72 -25.99 4.50
C ASN A 200 -9.12 -26.26 3.93
N SER A 201 -9.40 -27.41 3.35
CA SER A 201 -10.77 -27.89 3.24
C SER A 201 -11.12 -28.71 4.49
N ALA A 202 -11.75 -28.05 5.46
CA ALA A 202 -12.20 -28.61 6.71
C ALA A 202 -13.05 -29.85 6.51
N GLU A 203 -12.76 -30.87 7.33
CA GLU A 203 -13.47 -32.10 7.57
C GLU A 203 -14.98 -31.87 7.83
N ASP A 204 -15.83 -32.40 6.96
CA ASP A 204 -17.15 -32.84 7.33
C ASP A 204 -17.20 -34.37 7.18
N PRO A 205 -17.62 -35.12 8.19
CA PRO A 205 -17.68 -36.59 8.12
C PRO A 205 -18.95 -37.02 7.39
N VAL A 206 -18.82 -37.53 6.18
CA VAL A 206 -19.93 -38.16 5.46
C VAL A 206 -19.57 -39.59 5.12
N THR A 207 -20.29 -40.48 5.80
CA THR A 207 -20.72 -41.87 5.50
C THR A 207 -20.12 -42.60 4.30
N GLU A 208 -19.60 -43.79 4.63
CA GLU A 208 -19.22 -44.87 3.74
C GLU A 208 -20.34 -45.22 2.74
N ASP A 209 -20.10 -44.91 1.47
CA ASP A 209 -20.66 -45.66 0.34
C ASP A 209 -19.60 -45.70 -0.76
N GLU A 210 -19.29 -46.94 -1.15
CA GLU A 210 -18.31 -47.31 -2.18
C GLU A 210 -18.68 -46.68 -3.54
N TYR A 211 -17.97 -45.59 -3.90
CA TYR A 211 -17.80 -45.20 -5.29
C TYR A 211 -16.31 -45.26 -5.65
N HIS A 212 -15.99 -46.03 -6.65
CA HIS A 212 -14.68 -46.07 -7.27
C HIS A 212 -14.28 -44.65 -7.67
N ALA A 213 -13.39 -44.04 -6.87
CA ALA A 213 -12.69 -42.85 -7.27
C ALA A 213 -11.68 -43.26 -8.33
N GLU A 214 -12.02 -43.08 -9.61
CA GLU A 214 -11.00 -42.93 -10.63
C GLU A 214 -10.15 -41.71 -10.22
N ASP A 215 -8.85 -41.94 -10.07
CA ASP A 215 -7.85 -40.91 -9.82
C ASP A 215 -7.98 -39.80 -10.88
N HIS A 216 -8.75 -38.78 -10.63
CA HIS A 216 -8.66 -37.50 -11.32
C HIS A 216 -7.37 -36.81 -10.85
N ILE A 217 -6.24 -37.27 -11.39
CA ILE A 217 -5.02 -36.48 -11.47
C ILE A 217 -5.47 -35.22 -12.21
N THR A 218 -5.58 -34.10 -11.50
CA THR A 218 -5.86 -32.82 -12.13
C THR A 218 -4.64 -32.49 -12.96
N ASP A 219 -4.74 -32.64 -14.29
CA ASP A 219 -3.68 -32.27 -15.27
C ASP A 219 -3.44 -30.74 -15.30
N GLU A 220 -3.75 -30.07 -14.21
CA GLU A 220 -3.60 -28.62 -14.05
C GLU A 220 -2.18 -28.31 -13.55
N MET A 221 -1.48 -27.50 -14.30
CA MET A 221 -0.10 -27.14 -14.00
C MET A 221 0.06 -25.63 -13.90
N HIS A 222 0.73 -25.19 -12.82
CA HIS A 222 1.15 -23.82 -12.63
C HIS A 222 2.54 -23.63 -13.21
N VAL A 223 2.66 -22.78 -14.22
CA VAL A 223 3.90 -22.51 -14.92
C VAL A 223 4.24 -21.03 -14.80
N MET A 224 5.41 -20.73 -14.26
CA MET A 224 5.96 -19.37 -14.26
C MET A 224 6.88 -19.19 -15.46
N LEU A 225 6.56 -18.23 -16.32
CA LEU A 225 7.35 -17.86 -17.47
C LEU A 225 8.05 -16.53 -17.23
N LEU A 226 9.33 -16.46 -17.50
CA LEU A 226 10.13 -15.24 -17.49
C LEU A 226 10.45 -14.87 -18.94
N ALA A 227 9.95 -13.71 -19.39
CA ALA A 227 10.25 -13.18 -20.71
C ALA A 227 11.55 -12.39 -20.74
N GLN A 228 12.17 -12.25 -21.90
CA GLN A 228 13.28 -11.31 -22.10
C GLN A 228 12.84 -9.88 -21.81
N LYS A 229 13.79 -9.06 -21.37
CA LYS A 229 13.50 -7.66 -20.98
C LYS A 229 12.84 -6.87 -22.12
N GLY A 230 11.60 -6.43 -21.86
CA GLY A 230 10.81 -5.61 -22.78
C GLY A 230 10.01 -6.40 -23.81
N ALA A 231 10.03 -7.73 -23.76
CA ALA A 231 9.21 -8.59 -24.62
C ALA A 231 7.84 -8.86 -23.96
N ASP A 232 6.79 -8.83 -24.77
CA ASP A 232 5.44 -9.29 -24.38
C ASP A 232 5.19 -10.62 -25.10
N ILE A 233 5.27 -11.70 -24.34
CA ILE A 233 5.19 -13.07 -24.87
C ILE A 233 3.78 -13.68 -24.79
N ARG A 234 2.77 -12.91 -24.38
CA ARG A 234 1.42 -13.45 -24.15
C ARG A 234 0.78 -14.01 -25.41
N GLU A 235 0.99 -13.36 -26.57
CA GLU A 235 0.45 -13.81 -27.83
C GLU A 235 1.12 -15.10 -28.30
N GLU A 236 2.45 -15.18 -28.18
CA GLU A 236 3.22 -16.37 -28.53
C GLU A 236 2.86 -17.55 -27.64
N VAL A 237 2.77 -17.34 -26.31
CA VAL A 237 2.34 -18.38 -25.35
C VAL A 237 0.95 -18.90 -25.70
N PHE A 238 0.01 -18.00 -26.02
CA PHE A 238 -1.34 -18.40 -26.41
C PHE A 238 -1.31 -19.28 -27.69
N HIS A 239 -0.60 -18.85 -28.74
CA HIS A 239 -0.51 -19.59 -29.98
C HIS A 239 0.15 -20.95 -29.80
N THR A 240 1.25 -21.01 -29.05
CA THR A 240 1.95 -22.28 -28.74
C THR A 240 1.04 -23.27 -28.02
N CYS A 241 0.28 -22.80 -27.01
CA CYS A 241 -0.69 -23.65 -26.32
C CYS A 241 -1.79 -24.18 -27.26
N VAL A 242 -2.31 -23.33 -28.15
CA VAL A 242 -3.35 -23.73 -29.11
C VAL A 242 -2.80 -24.75 -30.11
N GLU A 243 -1.60 -24.57 -30.64
CA GLU A 243 -0.98 -25.46 -31.62
C GLU A 243 -0.73 -26.88 -31.04
N HIS A 244 -0.39 -26.94 -29.75
CA HIS A 244 -0.15 -28.23 -29.05
C HIS A 244 -1.41 -28.80 -28.37
N GLY A 245 -2.54 -28.09 -28.46
CA GLY A 245 -3.81 -28.56 -27.89
C GLY A 245 -3.90 -28.43 -26.35
N PHE A 246 -3.05 -27.61 -25.74
CA PHE A 246 -3.10 -27.34 -24.31
C PHE A 246 -4.25 -26.39 -23.99
N VAL A 247 -4.92 -26.57 -22.85
CA VAL A 247 -6.03 -25.75 -22.42
C VAL A 247 -5.53 -24.73 -21.39
N ILE A 248 -5.51 -23.45 -21.77
CA ILE A 248 -5.17 -22.38 -20.86
C ILE A 248 -6.37 -22.13 -19.93
N LEU A 249 -6.18 -22.24 -18.64
CA LEU A 249 -7.17 -21.91 -17.61
C LEU A 249 -7.00 -20.49 -17.11
N GLN A 250 -5.74 -20.03 -17.00
CA GLN A 250 -5.40 -18.69 -16.54
C GLN A 250 -4.08 -18.24 -17.16
N MET A 251 -3.98 -16.98 -17.53
CA MET A 251 -2.74 -16.34 -17.98
C MET A 251 -2.70 -14.91 -17.45
N ASN A 252 -1.94 -14.67 -16.39
CA ASN A 252 -1.82 -13.38 -15.76
C ASN A 252 -0.39 -12.85 -15.83
N PRO A 253 -0.18 -11.59 -16.23
CA PRO A 253 1.12 -10.96 -16.02
C PRO A 253 1.33 -10.77 -14.51
N VAL A 254 2.47 -11.24 -14.02
CA VAL A 254 2.87 -10.98 -12.63
C VAL A 254 3.38 -9.56 -12.55
N THR A 255 2.61 -8.70 -11.92
CA THR A 255 3.02 -7.33 -11.65
C THR A 255 3.75 -7.28 -10.32
N LYS A 256 5.02 -6.89 -10.35
CA LYS A 256 5.78 -6.70 -9.10
C LYS A 256 5.13 -5.63 -8.24
N SER A 257 4.98 -5.95 -7.00
CA SER A 257 4.42 -5.04 -6.00
C SER A 257 5.49 -4.08 -5.48
N LEU A 258 5.07 -3.02 -4.78
CA LEU A 258 6.02 -2.12 -4.11
C LEU A 258 6.77 -2.85 -2.97
N GLU A 259 6.15 -3.90 -2.42
CA GLU A 259 6.75 -4.82 -1.45
C GLU A 259 7.97 -5.52 -2.02
N ASP A 260 7.88 -6.05 -3.25
CA ASP A 260 9.00 -6.70 -3.95
C ASP A 260 10.15 -5.72 -4.21
N VAL A 261 9.79 -4.49 -4.61
CA VAL A 261 10.76 -3.38 -4.76
C VAL A 261 11.49 -3.13 -3.46
N PHE A 262 10.75 -3.01 -2.37
CA PHE A 262 11.31 -2.74 -1.04
C PHE A 262 12.24 -3.85 -0.58
N LEU A 263 11.81 -5.11 -0.67
CA LEU A 263 12.60 -6.28 -0.27
C LEU A 263 13.93 -6.30 -1.04
N ARG A 264 13.88 -6.24 -2.36
CA ARG A 264 15.07 -6.29 -3.21
C ARG A 264 16.05 -5.14 -2.93
N LEU A 265 15.56 -3.91 -2.76
CA LEU A 265 16.41 -2.74 -2.47
C LEU A 265 17.03 -2.78 -1.07
N THR A 266 16.40 -3.48 -0.12
CA THR A 266 16.91 -3.63 1.24
C THR A 266 17.86 -4.81 1.40
N GLU A 267 17.71 -5.88 0.60
CA GLU A 267 18.58 -7.08 0.60
C GLU A 267 19.89 -6.84 -0.14
N GLN A 268 19.88 -6.28 -1.35
CA GLN A 268 21.07 -6.07 -2.17
C GLN A 268 22.19 -5.28 -1.46
N LYS A 269 21.84 -4.36 -0.57
CA LYS A 269 22.82 -3.61 0.22
C LYS A 269 23.33 -4.35 1.47
N THR A 270 22.85 -5.55 1.72
CA THR A 270 23.39 -6.39 2.81
C THR A 270 24.57 -7.22 2.32
N GLU A 271 24.59 -7.60 1.05
CA GLU A 271 25.69 -8.39 0.43
C GLU A 271 26.93 -7.55 0.13
N GLU A 272 26.80 -6.29 -0.27
CA GLU A 272 27.94 -5.39 -0.52
C GLU A 272 28.81 -5.05 0.72
N LYS A 273 28.40 -5.44 1.91
CA LYS A 273 29.16 -5.22 3.16
C LYS A 273 29.82 -6.48 3.73
N SER A 274 29.71 -7.62 3.03
CA SER A 274 30.32 -8.90 3.45
C SER A 274 31.56 -9.28 2.63
N CYS A 275 32.08 -8.37 1.80
CA CYS A 275 33.36 -8.50 1.10
C CYS A 275 34.39 -7.53 1.66
#